data_19e821b7476feb92ba0712a2d9507355
#
_entry.id   19e821b7476feb92ba0712a2d9507355
#
_cell.length_a   1.000
_cell.length_b   1.000
_cell.length_c   1.000
_cell.angle_alpha   90.00
_cell.angle_beta   90.00
_cell.angle_gamma   90.00
#
_symmetry.space_group_name_H-M   'P 1'
#
loop_
_entity.id
_entity.type
_entity.pdbx_description
1 polymer ?
#
loop_
_entity_poly.entity_id
_entity_poly.type
_entity_poly.pdbx_seq_one_letter_code
_entity_poly.pdbx_strand_id
1 'polypeptide(L)'
;MKFIVTIALIIIFGSLLTFTNMPWWSIAIVSSAVAFQTRMSATASFFAGFLAVLLLWGAHAYFINGANNGALLAKISELLKMGTTTIWAIMLLIGGLLGGFSATTGVFLRAVALGDAASSNSRRRRR
;
A
#
# COMPACT_ATOMS: atom_id res chain seq x y z
N MET A 1 -10.10 4.96 -14.92
CA MET A 1 -10.74 5.56 -13.74
C MET A 1 -10.53 4.75 -12.46
N LYS A 2 -10.79 3.43 -12.45
CA LYS A 2 -10.61 2.60 -11.23
C LYS A 2 -9.19 2.67 -10.66
N PHE A 3 -8.16 2.70 -11.49
CA PHE A 3 -6.76 2.79 -11.09
C PHE A 3 -6.47 4.05 -10.26
N ILE A 4 -6.87 5.21 -10.74
CA ILE A 4 -6.68 6.49 -10.05
C ILE A 4 -7.49 6.55 -8.75
N VAL A 5 -8.72 6.03 -8.78
CA VAL A 5 -9.59 5.95 -7.59
C VAL A 5 -8.95 5.06 -6.53
N THR A 6 -8.38 3.92 -6.92
CA THR A 6 -7.67 3.02 -5.99
C THR A 6 -6.48 3.71 -5.33
N ILE A 7 -5.65 4.41 -6.12
CA ILE A 7 -4.52 5.18 -5.58
C ILE A 7 -5.01 6.24 -4.60
N ALA A 8 -6.01 7.03 -4.99
CA ALA A 8 -6.57 8.09 -4.14
C ALA A 8 -7.12 7.53 -2.81
N LEU A 9 -7.88 6.44 -2.86
CA LEU A 9 -8.43 5.81 -1.66
C LEU A 9 -7.33 5.28 -0.73
N ILE A 10 -6.30 4.63 -1.27
CA ILE A 10 -5.19 4.14 -0.45
C ILE A 10 -4.44 5.31 0.21
N ILE A 11 -4.22 6.40 -0.52
CA ILE A 11 -3.55 7.59 0.02
C ILE A 11 -4.42 8.24 1.11
N ILE A 12 -5.72 8.42 0.89
CA ILE A 12 -6.63 9.05 1.84
C ILE A 12 -6.70 8.21 3.13
N PHE A 13 -7.02 6.92 3.02
CA PHE A 13 -7.13 6.05 4.19
C PHE A 13 -5.79 5.82 4.88
N GLY A 14 -4.69 5.70 4.10
CA GLY A 14 -3.35 5.59 4.64
C GLY A 14 -2.93 6.84 5.41
N SER A 15 -3.25 8.03 4.90
CA SER A 15 -2.99 9.28 5.61
C SER A 15 -3.77 9.37 6.93
N LEU A 16 -5.06 8.98 6.92
CA LEU A 16 -5.88 8.97 8.13
C LEU A 16 -5.29 8.07 9.21
N LEU A 17 -4.77 6.89 8.85
CA LEU A 17 -4.12 5.98 9.80
C LEU A 17 -2.86 6.58 10.42
N THR A 18 -2.13 7.39 9.68
CA THR A 18 -0.94 8.06 10.20
C THR A 18 -1.29 9.02 11.34
N PHE A 19 -2.42 9.72 11.26
CA PHE A 19 -2.89 10.60 12.33
C PHE A 19 -3.37 9.86 13.58
N THR A 20 -3.73 8.57 13.47
CA THR A 20 -4.25 7.76 14.59
C THR A 20 -3.16 6.96 15.31
N ASN A 21 -1.87 7.25 15.07
CA ASN A 21 -0.73 6.51 15.63
C ASN A 21 -0.80 4.99 15.40
N MET A 22 -1.45 4.56 14.33
CA MET A 22 -1.52 3.15 13.98
C MET A 22 -0.15 2.62 13.53
N PRO A 23 0.16 1.35 13.78
CA PRO A 23 1.41 0.74 13.33
C PRO A 23 1.61 0.88 11.83
N TRP A 24 2.85 1.00 11.38
CA TRP A 24 3.24 1.17 9.97
C TRP A 24 2.70 0.08 9.02
N TRP A 25 2.47 -1.14 9.53
CA TRP A 25 1.91 -2.25 8.76
C TRP A 25 0.40 -2.11 8.46
N SER A 26 -0.30 -1.21 9.12
CA SER A 26 -1.73 -0.95 8.89
C SER A 26 -2.03 -0.53 7.46
N ILE A 27 -1.05 0.07 6.76
CA ILE A 27 -1.17 0.41 5.34
C ILE A 27 -1.37 -0.83 4.46
N ALA A 28 -0.83 -1.99 4.85
CA ALA A 28 -1.04 -3.24 4.16
C ALA A 28 -2.51 -3.68 4.19
N ILE A 29 -3.17 -3.51 5.34
CA ILE A 29 -4.59 -3.82 5.51
C ILE A 29 -5.44 -2.87 4.64
N VAL A 30 -5.13 -1.57 4.65
CA VAL A 30 -5.84 -0.58 3.83
C VAL A 30 -5.68 -0.88 2.34
N SER A 31 -4.45 -1.13 1.88
CA SER A 31 -4.19 -1.44 0.47
C SER A 31 -4.94 -2.70 0.01
N SER A 32 -4.96 -3.73 0.86
CA SER A 32 -5.70 -4.96 0.62
C SER A 32 -7.23 -4.73 0.58
N ALA A 33 -7.78 -4.00 1.56
CA ALA A 33 -9.21 -3.72 1.65
C ALA A 33 -9.71 -2.87 0.47
N VAL A 34 -8.96 -1.84 0.08
CA VAL A 34 -9.30 -1.00 -1.08
C VAL A 34 -9.26 -1.81 -2.37
N ALA A 35 -8.22 -2.62 -2.57
CA ALA A 35 -8.11 -3.48 -3.76
C ALA A 35 -9.22 -4.55 -3.81
N PHE A 36 -9.64 -5.09 -2.68
CA PHE A 36 -10.80 -5.97 -2.57
C PHE A 36 -12.07 -5.33 -3.12
N GLN A 37 -12.28 -4.03 -2.89
CA GLN A 37 -13.47 -3.29 -3.33
C GLN A 37 -13.44 -2.87 -4.81
N THR A 38 -12.28 -2.51 -5.34
CA THR A 38 -12.17 -1.82 -6.64
C THR A 38 -12.28 -2.70 -7.88
N ARG A 39 -12.32 -4.02 -7.71
CA ARG A 39 -12.52 -5.01 -8.80
C ARG A 39 -11.59 -4.80 -9.99
N MET A 40 -10.30 -4.73 -9.73
CA MET A 40 -9.26 -4.62 -10.75
C MET A 40 -8.53 -5.94 -10.96
N SER A 41 -7.77 -6.05 -12.05
CA SER A 41 -6.86 -7.18 -12.25
C SER A 41 -5.74 -7.15 -11.21
N ALA A 42 -5.14 -8.30 -10.91
CA ALA A 42 -4.05 -8.41 -9.94
C ALA A 42 -2.87 -7.49 -10.30
N THR A 43 -2.49 -7.45 -11.58
CA THR A 43 -1.40 -6.60 -12.06
C THR A 43 -1.72 -5.11 -11.89
N ALA A 44 -2.91 -4.66 -12.28
CA ALA A 44 -3.30 -3.26 -12.11
C ALA A 44 -3.39 -2.87 -10.64
N SER A 45 -3.87 -3.76 -9.77
CA SER A 45 -3.93 -3.55 -8.33
C SER A 45 -2.53 -3.48 -7.71
N PHE A 46 -1.60 -4.32 -8.18
CA PHE A 46 -0.20 -4.24 -7.76
C PHE A 46 0.40 -2.86 -8.02
N PHE A 47 0.31 -2.37 -9.25
CA PHE A 47 0.87 -1.06 -9.59
C PHE A 47 0.13 0.10 -8.90
N ALA A 48 -1.18 -0.01 -8.70
CA ALA A 48 -1.93 1.00 -7.96
C ALA A 48 -1.50 1.05 -6.50
N GLY A 49 -1.39 -0.10 -5.83
CA GLY A 49 -0.90 -0.19 -4.44
C GLY A 49 0.55 0.25 -4.31
N PHE A 50 1.40 -0.17 -5.26
CA PHE A 50 2.82 0.22 -5.31
C PHE A 50 2.97 1.74 -5.38
N LEU A 51 2.32 2.39 -6.35
CA LEU A 51 2.41 3.83 -6.53
C LEU A 51 1.77 4.60 -5.36
N ALA A 52 0.64 4.13 -4.85
CA ALA A 52 -0.05 4.78 -3.74
C ALA A 52 0.82 4.84 -2.48
N VAL A 53 1.41 3.72 -2.07
CA VAL A 53 2.23 3.66 -0.86
C VAL A 53 3.58 4.33 -1.07
N LEU A 54 4.18 4.20 -2.27
CA LEU A 54 5.40 4.92 -2.64
C LEU A 54 5.20 6.44 -2.49
N LEU A 55 4.12 6.98 -3.05
CA LEU A 55 3.81 8.41 -2.97
C LEU A 55 3.49 8.83 -1.52
N LEU A 56 2.70 8.04 -0.80
CA LEU A 56 2.32 8.34 0.57
C LEU A 56 3.55 8.37 1.49
N TRP A 57 4.39 7.34 1.43
CA TRP A 57 5.59 7.26 2.26
C TRP A 57 6.64 8.29 1.85
N GLY A 58 6.79 8.53 0.54
CA GLY A 58 7.68 9.57 0.01
C GLY A 58 7.30 10.95 0.51
N ALA A 59 6.04 11.32 0.42
CA ALA A 59 5.53 12.58 0.93
C ALA A 59 5.74 12.69 2.45
N HIS A 60 5.38 11.65 3.20
CA HIS A 60 5.51 11.63 4.67
C HIS A 60 6.96 11.78 5.11
N ALA A 61 7.86 11.00 4.52
CA ALA A 61 9.29 11.09 4.82
C ALA A 61 9.88 12.44 4.41
N TYR A 62 9.42 13.03 3.32
CA TYR A 62 9.84 14.37 2.90
C TYR A 62 9.47 15.43 3.95
N PHE A 63 8.23 15.41 4.45
CA PHE A 63 7.81 16.35 5.49
C PHE A 63 8.56 16.14 6.80
N ILE A 64 8.75 14.90 7.25
CA ILE A 64 9.51 14.59 8.47
C ILE A 64 10.97 15.02 8.31
N ASN A 65 11.59 14.74 7.17
CA ASN A 65 12.97 15.13 6.90
C ASN A 65 13.14 16.66 6.90
N GLY A 66 12.18 17.40 6.34
CA GLY A 66 12.15 18.86 6.40
C GLY A 66 11.99 19.38 7.84
N ALA A 67 11.12 18.77 8.63
CA ALA A 67 10.86 19.17 10.01
C ALA A 67 12.09 18.99 10.94
N ASN A 68 12.95 18.01 10.66
CA ASN A 68 14.17 17.78 11.45
C ASN A 68 15.46 18.26 10.78
N ASN A 69 15.34 19.13 9.75
CA ASN A 69 16.48 19.69 8.99
C ASN A 69 17.43 18.62 8.41
N GLY A 70 16.90 17.44 8.06
CA GLY A 70 17.68 16.36 7.48
C GLY A 70 18.61 15.62 8.44
N ALA A 71 18.56 15.94 9.73
CA ALA A 71 19.50 15.40 10.73
C ALA A 71 19.42 13.87 10.86
N LEU A 72 18.23 13.28 10.80
CA LEU A 72 18.03 11.84 10.86
C LEU A 72 18.61 11.14 9.63
N LEU A 73 18.31 11.67 8.45
CA LEU A 73 18.77 11.10 7.18
C LEU A 73 20.30 11.17 7.07
N ALA A 74 20.91 12.27 7.53
CA ALA A 74 22.37 12.41 7.57
C ALA A 74 23.01 11.35 8.47
N LYS A 75 22.47 11.11 9.67
CA LYS A 75 22.97 10.08 10.59
C LYS A 75 22.82 8.66 10.02
N ILE A 76 21.70 8.36 9.38
CA ILE A 76 21.49 7.05 8.75
C ILE A 76 22.46 6.86 7.58
N SER A 77 22.67 7.90 6.78
CA SER A 77 23.63 7.91 5.67
C SER A 77 25.07 7.61 6.14
N GLU A 78 25.45 8.21 7.24
CA GLU A 78 26.77 8.01 7.86
C GLU A 78 26.93 6.60 8.42
N LEU A 79 25.93 6.08 9.15
CA LEU A 79 25.89 4.73 9.72
C LEU A 79 25.97 3.65 8.66
N LEU A 80 25.18 3.78 7.60
CA LEU A 80 25.11 2.79 6.52
C LEU A 80 26.22 2.97 5.47
N LYS A 81 26.97 4.07 5.55
CA LYS A 81 27.98 4.48 4.54
C LYS A 81 27.41 4.52 3.12
N MET A 82 26.14 4.96 3.02
CA MET A 82 25.38 5.05 1.76
C MET A 82 24.95 6.49 1.53
N GLY A 83 24.86 6.88 0.25
CA GLY A 83 24.34 8.19 -0.10
C GLY A 83 22.87 8.37 0.30
N THR A 84 22.48 9.59 0.64
CA THR A 84 21.10 9.92 1.02
C THR A 84 20.09 9.54 -0.06
N THR A 85 20.43 9.71 -1.33
CA THR A 85 19.61 9.30 -2.49
C THR A 85 19.34 7.78 -2.50
N THR A 86 20.34 6.97 -2.17
CA THR A 86 20.20 5.51 -2.11
C THR A 86 19.25 5.10 -1.00
N ILE A 87 19.32 5.74 0.16
CA ILE A 87 18.41 5.49 1.29
C ILE A 87 16.96 5.82 0.90
N TRP A 88 16.74 6.96 0.23
CA TRP A 88 15.43 7.32 -0.30
C TRP A 88 14.90 6.27 -1.28
N ALA A 89 15.71 5.85 -2.23
CA ALA A 89 15.34 4.84 -3.22
C ALA A 89 14.94 3.51 -2.58
N ILE A 90 15.72 3.03 -1.62
CA ILE A 90 15.43 1.77 -0.89
C ILE A 90 14.12 1.90 -0.10
N MET A 91 13.93 2.99 0.63
CA MET A 91 12.72 3.23 1.42
C MET A 91 11.46 3.25 0.53
N LEU A 92 11.51 3.99 -0.58
CA LEU A 92 10.40 4.08 -1.53
C LEU A 92 10.10 2.74 -2.19
N LEU A 93 11.12 1.98 -2.54
CA LEU A 93 10.98 0.65 -3.14
C LEU A 93 10.32 -0.33 -2.16
N ILE A 94 10.76 -0.37 -0.90
CA ILE A 94 10.18 -1.23 0.13
C ILE A 94 8.71 -0.86 0.37
N GLY A 95 8.41 0.44 0.52
CA GLY A 95 7.04 0.91 0.69
C GLY A 95 6.14 0.57 -0.51
N GLY A 96 6.64 0.79 -1.72
CA GLY A 96 5.93 0.44 -2.94
C GLY A 96 5.65 -1.06 -3.06
N LEU A 97 6.64 -1.91 -2.81
CA LEU A 97 6.47 -3.37 -2.82
C LEU A 97 5.44 -3.82 -1.77
N LEU A 98 5.50 -3.28 -0.55
CA LEU A 98 4.51 -3.56 0.49
C LEU A 98 3.10 -3.23 0.00
N GLY A 99 2.89 -2.04 -0.55
CA GLY A 99 1.60 -1.61 -1.09
C GLY A 99 1.13 -2.47 -2.25
N GLY A 100 2.01 -2.80 -3.18
CA GLY A 100 1.71 -3.62 -4.35
C GLY A 100 1.31 -5.05 -3.99
N PHE A 101 2.08 -5.74 -3.18
CA PHE A 101 1.76 -7.10 -2.74
C PHE A 101 0.50 -7.14 -1.88
N SER A 102 0.30 -6.17 -1.00
CA SER A 102 -0.91 -6.07 -0.17
C SER A 102 -2.16 -5.86 -1.02
N ALA A 103 -2.12 -4.97 -2.02
CA ALA A 103 -3.22 -4.76 -2.94
C ALA A 103 -3.53 -6.02 -3.77
N THR A 104 -2.50 -6.72 -4.24
CA THR A 104 -2.66 -7.99 -4.96
C THR A 104 -3.33 -9.05 -4.09
N THR A 105 -2.94 -9.14 -2.82
CA THR A 105 -3.57 -10.04 -1.83
C THR A 105 -5.06 -9.73 -1.69
N GLY A 106 -5.46 -8.46 -1.67
CA GLY A 106 -6.87 -8.05 -1.63
C GLY A 106 -7.69 -8.57 -2.81
N VAL A 107 -7.10 -8.56 -4.02
CA VAL A 107 -7.75 -9.13 -5.22
C VAL A 107 -7.96 -10.64 -5.10
N PHE A 108 -6.94 -11.37 -4.65
CA PHE A 108 -7.04 -12.83 -4.46
C PHE A 108 -8.01 -13.20 -3.34
N LEU A 109 -7.99 -12.49 -2.21
CA LEU A 109 -8.97 -12.68 -1.14
C LEU A 109 -10.40 -12.51 -1.65
N ARG A 110 -10.63 -11.51 -2.50
CA ARG A 110 -11.94 -11.33 -3.13
C ARG A 110 -12.31 -12.51 -4.01
N ALA A 111 -11.40 -13.01 -4.84
CA ALA A 111 -11.65 -14.14 -5.74
C ALA A 111 -12.07 -15.39 -4.95
N VAL A 112 -11.38 -15.69 -3.86
CA VAL A 112 -11.71 -16.82 -2.97
C VAL A 112 -13.06 -16.60 -2.28
N ALA A 113 -13.26 -15.46 -1.63
CA ALA A 113 -14.48 -15.18 -0.86
C ALA A 113 -15.74 -15.19 -1.71
N LEU A 114 -15.70 -14.64 -2.93
CA LEU A 114 -16.86 -14.59 -3.82
C LEU A 114 -16.99 -15.86 -4.66
N GLY A 115 -15.90 -16.56 -4.99
CA GLY A 115 -15.89 -17.85 -5.65
C GLY A 115 -16.58 -18.92 -4.81
N ASP A 116 -16.27 -18.98 -3.51
CA ASP A 116 -16.91 -19.92 -2.59
C ASP A 116 -18.39 -19.60 -2.37
N ALA A 117 -18.77 -18.33 -2.30
CA ALA A 117 -20.17 -17.92 -2.21
C ALA A 117 -20.99 -18.34 -3.43
N ALA A 118 -20.42 -18.21 -4.64
CA ALA A 118 -21.08 -18.64 -5.88
C ALA A 118 -21.24 -20.17 -5.94
N SER A 119 -20.23 -20.93 -5.51
CA SER A 119 -20.26 -22.39 -5.50
C SER A 119 -21.29 -22.94 -4.50
N SER A 120 -21.40 -22.35 -3.32
CA SER A 120 -22.37 -22.74 -2.30
C SER A 120 -23.81 -22.51 -2.74
N ASN A 121 -24.06 -21.39 -3.42
CA ASN A 121 -25.40 -21.03 -3.90
C ASN A 121 -25.86 -21.93 -5.07
N SER A 122 -24.95 -22.36 -5.94
CA SER A 122 -25.24 -23.28 -7.03
C SER A 122 -25.61 -24.69 -6.51
N ARG A 123 -24.96 -25.17 -5.45
CA ARG A 123 -25.30 -26.44 -4.77
C ARG A 123 -26.66 -26.40 -4.11
N ARG A 124 -27.04 -25.27 -3.52
CA ARG A 124 -28.35 -25.10 -2.87
C ARG A 124 -29.51 -25.07 -3.87
N ARG A 125 -29.31 -24.60 -5.08
CA ARG A 125 -30.32 -24.58 -6.16
C ARG A 125 -30.56 -25.95 -6.81
N ARG A 126 -29.63 -26.90 -6.63
CA ARG A 126 -29.73 -28.26 -7.22
C ARG A 126 -30.33 -29.30 -6.28
N ARG A 127 -30.70 -28.90 -5.07
CA ARG A 127 -31.45 -29.72 -4.07
C ARG A 127 -32.88 -29.23 -3.96
#